data_9d4160d38801a5ef41f416e0e7159191
#
_entry.id   9d4160d38801a5ef41f416e0e7159191
#
_cell.length_a   1.000
_cell.length_b   1.000
_cell.length_c   1.000
_cell.angle_alpha   90.00
_cell.angle_beta   90.00
_cell.angle_gamma   90.00
#
_symmetry.space_group_name_H-M   'P 1'
#
loop_
_entity.id
_entity.type
_entity.pdbx_description
1 polymer ?
#
loop_
_entity_poly.entity_id
_entity_poly.type
_entity_poly.pdbx_seq_one_letter_code
_entity_poly.pdbx_strand_id
1 'polypeptide(L)'
;MTTPAKKFRSKWFRIFVEGATTDGRIIERAWVEQMAATYDPKTYGARLNCEHIRGLGPDSVFGSFGDVLALKAEEVEIAGAKKLGLFAQIEPTASLIELNKKGQKIYTSAEVQPNFAESGKAYLVGLAITDSPASLGTEALKFNAHRKLHKDNLFSAAEEVALEFEEVADTVGMFAALRDKVSDLLGKGKEKEGKDAATFTTLGELIEQIATHGAEQAQAFSTLSG
;
A
#
# COMPACT_ATOMS: atom_id res chain seq x y z
N MET A 1 -8.25 12.36 -23.65
CA MET A 1 -7.30 11.38 -23.09
C MET A 1 -7.24 11.62 -21.59
N THR A 2 -7.77 10.71 -20.79
CA THR A 2 -7.70 10.82 -19.32
C THR A 2 -6.30 10.48 -18.88
N THR A 3 -5.64 11.42 -18.20
CA THR A 3 -4.36 11.17 -17.54
C THR A 3 -4.54 9.98 -16.60
N PRO A 4 -3.67 8.95 -16.65
CA PRO A 4 -3.78 7.82 -15.72
C PRO A 4 -3.71 8.33 -14.28
N ALA A 5 -4.59 7.83 -13.42
CA ALA A 5 -4.60 8.20 -12.02
C ALA A 5 -3.27 7.79 -11.38
N LYS A 6 -2.64 8.73 -10.67
CA LYS A 6 -1.41 8.43 -9.92
C LYS A 6 -1.68 7.32 -8.91
N LYS A 7 -0.83 6.30 -8.94
CA LYS A 7 -0.85 5.22 -7.95
C LYS A 7 0.09 5.56 -6.81
N PHE A 8 -0.37 5.32 -5.60
CA PHE A 8 0.40 5.53 -4.38
C PHE A 8 0.57 4.21 -3.65
N ARG A 9 1.69 4.06 -2.97
CA ARG A 9 1.98 2.92 -2.11
C ARG A 9 2.40 3.44 -0.74
N SER A 10 1.86 2.83 0.33
CA SER A 10 2.27 3.19 1.69
C SER A 10 3.66 2.64 2.01
N LYS A 11 4.36 3.24 2.97
CA LYS A 11 5.38 2.53 3.74
C LYS A 11 4.72 1.40 4.53
N TRP A 12 5.55 0.54 5.12
CA TRP A 12 5.07 -0.46 6.06
C TRP A 12 4.53 0.20 7.33
N PHE A 13 3.36 -0.21 7.79
CA PHE A 13 2.76 0.24 9.04
C PHE A 13 2.12 -0.95 9.77
N ARG A 14 2.15 -0.90 11.09
CA ARG A 14 1.62 -1.98 11.92
C ARG A 14 0.10 -1.90 12.00
N ILE A 15 -0.58 -3.00 11.64
CA ILE A 15 -2.04 -3.09 11.65
C ILE A 15 -2.59 -3.74 12.91
N PHE A 16 -1.80 -4.58 13.60
CA PHE A 16 -2.09 -5.10 14.94
C PHE A 16 -0.88 -5.83 15.53
N VAL A 17 -0.99 -6.23 16.80
CA VAL A 17 -0.04 -7.14 17.50
C VAL A 17 -0.78 -8.34 18.07
N GLU A 18 -0.03 -9.42 18.33
CA GLU A 18 -0.54 -10.58 19.08
C GLU A 18 -1.06 -10.21 20.46
N GLY A 19 -2.02 -11.00 20.97
CA GLY A 19 -2.58 -10.87 22.31
C GLY A 19 -4.02 -10.35 22.32
N ALA A 20 -4.44 -9.85 23.48
CA ALA A 20 -5.82 -9.43 23.70
C ALA A 20 -6.20 -8.20 22.87
N THR A 21 -7.45 -8.17 22.41
CA THR A 21 -8.09 -7.04 21.73
C THR A 21 -9.06 -6.32 22.67
N THR A 22 -9.48 -5.11 22.31
CA THR A 22 -10.42 -4.30 23.11
C THR A 22 -11.82 -4.90 23.16
N ASP A 23 -12.16 -5.75 22.19
CA ASP A 23 -13.46 -6.45 22.11
C ASP A 23 -13.44 -7.87 22.70
N GLY A 24 -12.36 -8.23 23.44
CA GLY A 24 -12.26 -9.47 24.19
C GLY A 24 -11.78 -10.70 23.39
N ARG A 25 -11.37 -10.52 22.15
CA ARG A 25 -10.76 -11.59 21.36
C ARG A 25 -9.26 -11.72 21.68
N ILE A 26 -8.64 -12.79 21.23
CA ILE A 26 -7.19 -13.01 21.32
C ILE A 26 -6.66 -13.25 19.92
N ILE A 27 -5.63 -12.49 19.55
CA ILE A 27 -4.85 -12.72 18.32
C ILE A 27 -3.71 -13.65 18.69
N GLU A 28 -3.73 -14.86 18.16
CA GLU A 28 -2.68 -15.84 18.38
C GLU A 28 -1.43 -15.47 17.58
N ARG A 29 -0.25 -15.68 18.16
CA ARG A 29 1.03 -15.47 17.47
C ARG A 29 1.10 -16.25 16.15
N ALA A 30 0.63 -17.50 16.17
CA ALA A 30 0.58 -18.34 14.98
C ALA A 30 -0.23 -17.72 13.82
N TRP A 31 -1.29 -16.96 14.12
CA TRP A 31 -2.05 -16.27 13.07
C TRP A 31 -1.25 -15.15 12.42
N VAL A 32 -0.47 -14.40 13.20
CA VAL A 32 0.41 -13.34 12.68
C VAL A 32 1.44 -13.94 11.73
N GLU A 33 2.10 -15.02 12.16
CA GLU A 33 3.09 -15.76 11.35
C GLU A 33 2.48 -16.34 10.08
N GLN A 34 1.30 -16.96 10.18
CA GLN A 34 0.60 -17.56 9.05
C GLN A 34 0.19 -16.51 8.01
N MET A 35 -0.41 -15.41 8.44
CA MET A 35 -0.81 -14.33 7.53
C MET A 35 0.39 -13.71 6.81
N ALA A 36 1.47 -13.43 7.52
CA ALA A 36 2.69 -12.88 6.92
C ALA A 36 3.32 -13.84 5.90
N ALA A 37 3.29 -15.16 6.17
CA ALA A 37 3.90 -16.17 5.31
C ALA A 37 3.05 -16.55 4.09
N THR A 38 1.72 -16.42 4.18
CA THR A 38 0.81 -16.97 3.14
C THR A 38 0.02 -15.93 2.37
N TYR A 39 0.07 -14.66 2.79
CA TYR A 39 -0.67 -13.62 2.10
C TYR A 39 -0.16 -13.43 0.67
N ASP A 40 -1.06 -13.61 -0.28
CA ASP A 40 -0.83 -13.35 -1.69
C ASP A 40 -2.09 -12.70 -2.30
N PRO A 41 -2.03 -11.43 -2.74
CA PRO A 41 -3.18 -10.75 -3.32
C PRO A 41 -3.68 -11.39 -4.63
N LYS A 42 -2.88 -12.24 -5.27
CA LYS A 42 -3.33 -13.04 -6.42
C LYS A 42 -4.21 -14.21 -6.02
N THR A 43 -3.99 -14.76 -4.81
CA THR A 43 -4.84 -15.80 -4.24
C THR A 43 -6.13 -15.21 -3.69
N TYR A 44 -6.02 -14.20 -2.84
CA TYR A 44 -7.15 -13.43 -2.33
C TYR A 44 -6.67 -12.05 -1.86
N GLY A 45 -7.05 -11.00 -2.57
CA GLY A 45 -6.67 -9.63 -2.24
C GLY A 45 -7.58 -9.03 -1.17
N ALA A 46 -7.06 -8.76 0.01
CA ALA A 46 -7.77 -8.05 1.05
C ALA A 46 -7.97 -6.59 0.63
N ARG A 47 -9.23 -6.14 0.59
CA ARG A 47 -9.60 -4.76 0.25
C ARG A 47 -9.76 -3.91 1.51
N LEU A 48 -9.49 -2.61 1.36
CA LEU A 48 -9.77 -1.64 2.41
C LEU A 48 -11.23 -1.22 2.36
N ASN A 49 -11.93 -1.31 3.49
CA ASN A 49 -13.31 -0.82 3.67
C ASN A 49 -13.38 0.21 4.79
N CYS A 50 -14.53 0.85 4.99
CA CYS A 50 -14.74 1.79 6.08
C CYS A 50 -15.61 1.13 7.15
N GLU A 51 -15.10 1.06 8.41
CA GLU A 51 -15.81 0.53 9.58
C GLU A 51 -16.39 -0.89 9.37
N HIS A 52 -15.69 -1.74 8.62
CA HIS A 52 -16.14 -3.10 8.27
C HIS A 52 -17.44 -3.14 7.43
N ILE A 53 -17.84 -2.01 6.85
CA ILE A 53 -19.02 -1.90 6.00
C ILE A 53 -18.60 -1.98 4.54
N ARG A 54 -19.30 -2.83 3.77
CA ARG A 54 -19.10 -2.96 2.32
C ARG A 54 -20.39 -2.57 1.62
N GLY A 55 -20.29 -1.53 0.78
CA GLY A 55 -21.45 -1.06 0.00
C GLY A 55 -21.83 -2.05 -1.10
N LEU A 56 -23.12 -2.14 -1.41
CA LEU A 56 -23.66 -3.05 -2.41
C LEU A 56 -23.55 -2.50 -3.84
N GLY A 57 -23.53 -1.19 -4.02
CA GLY A 57 -23.48 -0.55 -5.32
C GLY A 57 -22.10 0.02 -5.66
N PRO A 58 -21.76 0.17 -6.95
CA PRO A 58 -20.48 0.73 -7.38
C PRO A 58 -20.27 2.18 -6.92
N ASP A 59 -21.35 2.94 -6.76
CA ASP A 59 -21.34 4.35 -6.34
C ASP A 59 -21.57 4.52 -4.83
N SER A 60 -21.45 3.43 -4.06
CA SER A 60 -21.61 3.49 -2.60
C SER A 60 -20.53 4.35 -1.95
N VAL A 61 -20.93 5.17 -0.97
CA VAL A 61 -20.01 5.89 -0.09
C VAL A 61 -19.14 4.94 0.75
N PHE A 62 -19.57 3.69 0.92
CA PHE A 62 -18.82 2.58 1.52
C PHE A 62 -18.14 1.70 0.47
N GLY A 63 -17.59 2.31 -0.56
CA GLY A 63 -16.77 1.64 -1.56
C GLY A 63 -15.43 1.14 -1.01
N SER A 64 -14.58 0.65 -1.89
CA SER A 64 -13.21 0.29 -1.51
C SER A 64 -12.32 1.53 -1.40
N PHE A 65 -11.54 1.58 -0.33
CA PHE A 65 -10.58 2.65 -0.05
C PHE A 65 -9.14 2.29 -0.42
N GLY A 66 -8.93 1.11 -0.97
CA GLY A 66 -7.61 0.63 -1.41
C GLY A 66 -7.49 -0.88 -1.33
N ASP A 67 -6.26 -1.35 -1.55
CA ASP A 67 -5.90 -2.77 -1.54
C ASP A 67 -4.69 -3.01 -0.66
N VAL A 68 -4.65 -4.16 0.03
CA VAL A 68 -3.46 -4.62 0.74
C VAL A 68 -2.53 -5.28 -0.27
N LEU A 69 -1.31 -4.76 -0.39
CA LEU A 69 -0.31 -5.25 -1.34
C LEU A 69 0.51 -6.40 -0.77
N ALA A 70 0.93 -6.28 0.48
CA ALA A 70 1.80 -7.25 1.14
C ALA A 70 1.66 -7.19 2.66
N LEU A 71 2.03 -8.28 3.33
CA LEU A 71 2.11 -8.41 4.77
C LEU A 71 3.51 -8.88 5.18
N LYS A 72 3.95 -8.48 6.38
CA LYS A 72 5.13 -9.01 7.06
C LYS A 72 4.91 -9.05 8.56
N ALA A 73 5.63 -9.93 9.25
CA ALA A 73 5.64 -10.02 10.70
C ALA A 73 6.99 -9.55 11.26
N GLU A 74 6.97 -8.75 12.32
CA GLU A 74 8.16 -8.28 13.00
C GLU A 74 7.92 -8.22 14.51
N GLU A 75 8.97 -8.51 15.31
CA GLU A 75 8.93 -8.31 16.75
C GLU A 75 8.93 -6.81 17.07
N VAL A 76 8.04 -6.42 17.96
CA VAL A 76 7.89 -5.04 18.41
C VAL A 76 7.79 -5.00 19.93
N GLU A 77 8.15 -3.89 20.52
CA GLU A 77 7.95 -3.65 21.95
C GLU A 77 6.71 -2.77 22.15
N ILE A 78 5.72 -3.28 22.88
CA ILE A 78 4.48 -2.59 23.19
C ILE A 78 4.29 -2.61 24.70
N ALA A 79 4.25 -1.44 25.33
CA ALA A 79 4.09 -1.28 26.78
C ALA A 79 5.11 -2.11 27.59
N GLY A 80 6.36 -2.19 27.14
CA GLY A 80 7.45 -2.93 27.79
C GLY A 80 7.44 -4.45 27.56
N ALA A 81 6.53 -4.97 26.74
CA ALA A 81 6.45 -6.37 26.37
C ALA A 81 6.79 -6.59 24.88
N LYS A 82 7.62 -7.61 24.60
CA LYS A 82 7.87 -8.06 23.23
C LYS A 82 6.65 -8.76 22.68
N LYS A 83 6.18 -8.36 21.53
CA LYS A 83 5.03 -8.92 20.82
C LYS A 83 5.33 -9.05 19.34
N LEU A 84 4.71 -10.03 18.69
CA LEU A 84 4.78 -10.12 17.23
C LEU A 84 3.71 -9.21 16.63
N GLY A 85 4.13 -8.26 15.81
CA GLY A 85 3.25 -7.35 15.06
C GLY A 85 3.06 -7.79 13.62
N LEU A 86 1.87 -7.60 13.07
CA LEU A 86 1.60 -7.72 11.64
C LEU A 86 1.65 -6.33 11.00
N PHE A 87 2.45 -6.21 9.97
CA PHE A 87 2.62 -4.99 9.18
C PHE A 87 2.03 -5.18 7.80
N ALA A 88 1.42 -4.14 7.28
CA ALA A 88 0.87 -4.11 5.94
C ALA A 88 1.52 -3.00 5.09
N GLN A 89 1.50 -3.21 3.79
CA GLN A 89 1.72 -2.21 2.77
C GLN A 89 0.47 -2.13 1.90
N ILE A 90 -0.03 -0.95 1.62
CA ILE A 90 -1.30 -0.74 0.92
C ILE A 90 -1.15 0.15 -0.31
N GLU A 91 -2.04 -0.03 -1.30
CA GLU A 91 -2.32 0.91 -2.37
C GLU A 91 -3.61 1.66 -2.01
N PRO A 92 -3.53 2.92 -1.50
CA PRO A 92 -4.70 3.69 -1.12
C PRO A 92 -5.38 4.32 -2.35
N THR A 93 -6.69 4.48 -2.28
CA THR A 93 -7.41 5.36 -3.22
C THR A 93 -7.21 6.84 -2.87
N ALA A 94 -7.49 7.73 -3.81
CA ALA A 94 -7.51 9.17 -3.56
C ALA A 94 -8.45 9.55 -2.41
N SER A 95 -9.59 8.86 -2.29
CA SER A 95 -10.57 9.08 -1.22
C SER A 95 -10.00 8.76 0.16
N LEU A 96 -9.21 7.69 0.30
CA LEU A 96 -8.53 7.37 1.56
C LEU A 96 -7.52 8.46 1.93
N ILE A 97 -6.72 8.89 0.96
CA ILE A 97 -5.74 9.95 1.16
C ILE A 97 -6.42 11.25 1.64
N GLU A 98 -7.54 11.61 1.05
CA GLU A 98 -8.31 12.80 1.46
C GLU A 98 -8.92 12.67 2.85
N LEU A 99 -9.51 11.52 3.20
CA LEU A 99 -10.04 11.26 4.54
C LEU A 99 -8.94 11.37 5.59
N ASN A 100 -7.80 10.79 5.34
CA ASN A 100 -6.68 10.80 6.25
C ASN A 100 -6.11 12.22 6.45
N LYS A 101 -5.97 13.01 5.38
CA LYS A 101 -5.59 14.43 5.46
C LYS A 101 -6.55 15.26 6.32
N LYS A 102 -7.82 14.86 6.38
CA LYS A 102 -8.83 15.48 7.27
C LYS A 102 -8.76 14.95 8.71
N GLY A 103 -7.83 14.04 9.01
CA GLY A 103 -7.70 13.40 10.32
C GLY A 103 -8.84 12.47 10.66
N GLN A 104 -9.48 11.86 9.66
CA GLN A 104 -10.57 10.89 9.84
C GLN A 104 -10.10 9.50 9.42
N LYS A 105 -10.63 8.47 10.09
CA LYS A 105 -10.34 7.06 9.79
C LYS A 105 -8.83 6.79 9.75
N ILE A 106 -8.16 7.29 10.78
CA ILE A 106 -6.70 7.29 10.86
C ILE A 106 -6.09 5.98 11.36
N TYR A 107 -6.90 5.03 11.82
CA TYR A 107 -6.45 3.70 12.24
C TYR A 107 -6.95 2.64 11.29
N THR A 108 -6.45 1.43 11.47
CA THR A 108 -6.93 0.25 10.76
C THR A 108 -7.40 -0.83 11.73
N SER A 109 -8.34 -1.66 11.28
CA SER A 109 -8.83 -2.84 11.99
C SER A 109 -8.88 -4.01 11.02
N ALA A 110 -8.17 -5.09 11.36
CA ALA A 110 -8.01 -6.25 10.48
C ALA A 110 -9.22 -7.20 10.54
N GLU A 111 -9.58 -7.75 9.39
CA GLU A 111 -10.55 -8.84 9.26
C GLU A 111 -9.77 -10.13 9.02
N VAL A 112 -9.70 -10.99 10.05
CA VAL A 112 -8.95 -12.24 10.01
C VAL A 112 -9.92 -13.41 9.93
N GLN A 113 -9.68 -14.32 9.00
CA GLN A 113 -10.35 -15.61 8.93
C GLN A 113 -9.40 -16.70 9.45
N PRO A 114 -9.66 -17.29 10.65
CA PRO A 114 -8.72 -18.21 11.28
C PRO A 114 -8.47 -19.51 10.51
N ASN A 115 -9.45 -19.95 9.73
CA ASN A 115 -9.37 -21.12 8.85
C ASN A 115 -9.80 -20.75 7.44
N PHE A 116 -8.92 -20.05 6.73
CA PHE A 116 -9.21 -19.55 5.39
C PHE A 116 -9.26 -20.70 4.37
N ALA A 117 -10.39 -20.79 3.64
CA ALA A 117 -10.60 -21.79 2.59
C ALA A 117 -10.22 -23.21 3.04
N GLU A 118 -10.55 -23.57 4.28
CA GLU A 118 -10.28 -24.89 4.89
C GLU A 118 -8.79 -25.29 4.93
N SER A 119 -7.89 -24.29 4.80
CA SER A 119 -6.44 -24.52 4.81
C SER A 119 -5.85 -24.82 6.18
N GLY A 120 -6.63 -24.66 7.26
CA GLY A 120 -6.15 -24.70 8.64
C GLY A 120 -5.26 -23.52 9.03
N LYS A 121 -5.17 -22.47 8.19
CA LYS A 121 -4.33 -21.29 8.42
C LYS A 121 -5.15 -20.03 8.48
N ALA A 122 -4.73 -19.09 9.30
CA ALA A 122 -5.29 -17.76 9.36
C ALA A 122 -4.86 -16.94 8.14
N TYR A 123 -5.79 -16.11 7.65
CA TYR A 123 -5.57 -15.24 6.50
C TYR A 123 -6.25 -13.87 6.69
N LEU A 124 -5.64 -12.80 6.16
CA LEU A 124 -6.22 -11.48 6.15
C LEU A 124 -7.23 -11.39 5.00
N VAL A 125 -8.51 -11.21 5.31
CA VAL A 125 -9.59 -11.14 4.30
C VAL A 125 -10.11 -9.72 4.05
N GLY A 126 -9.71 -8.76 4.88
CA GLY A 126 -10.05 -7.35 4.74
C GLY A 126 -9.30 -6.50 5.75
N LEU A 127 -9.30 -5.19 5.49
CA LEU A 127 -8.71 -4.20 6.38
C LEU A 127 -9.64 -2.99 6.43
N ALA A 128 -10.26 -2.74 7.57
CA ALA A 128 -11.09 -1.56 7.74
C ALA A 128 -10.25 -0.33 8.09
N ILE A 129 -10.61 0.83 7.54
CA ILE A 129 -10.20 2.12 8.07
C ILE A 129 -11.21 2.54 9.14
N THR A 130 -10.74 3.01 10.29
CA THR A 130 -11.58 3.27 11.47
C THR A 130 -10.99 4.37 12.36
N ASP A 131 -11.81 4.91 13.25
CA ASP A 131 -11.35 5.76 14.34
C ASP A 131 -11.26 4.98 15.67
N SER A 132 -11.73 3.71 15.69
CA SER A 132 -11.80 2.87 16.89
C SER A 132 -11.26 1.45 16.61
N PRO A 133 -9.93 1.26 16.52
CA PRO A 133 -9.36 -0.05 16.24
C PRO A 133 -9.58 -1.02 17.40
N ALA A 134 -9.92 -2.27 17.09
CA ALA A 134 -10.09 -3.33 18.09
C ALA A 134 -8.75 -3.85 18.64
N SER A 135 -7.70 -3.83 17.85
CA SER A 135 -6.39 -4.35 18.24
C SER A 135 -5.53 -3.30 18.93
N LEU A 136 -4.77 -3.72 19.92
CA LEU A 136 -3.75 -2.89 20.56
C LEU A 136 -2.55 -2.71 19.61
N GLY A 137 -1.80 -1.63 19.80
CA GLY A 137 -0.58 -1.37 19.05
C GLY A 137 -0.78 -1.13 17.55
N THR A 138 -1.99 -0.76 17.12
CA THR A 138 -2.25 -0.31 15.75
C THR A 138 -1.61 1.07 15.54
N GLU A 139 -0.83 1.23 14.49
CA GLU A 139 -0.27 2.53 14.13
C GLU A 139 -1.30 3.41 13.42
N ALA A 140 -1.26 4.71 13.71
CA ALA A 140 -2.13 5.65 13.03
C ALA A 140 -1.67 5.87 11.58
N LEU A 141 -2.63 5.85 10.66
CA LEU A 141 -2.44 6.29 9.28
C LEU A 141 -2.31 7.82 9.31
N LYS A 142 -1.10 8.36 9.27
CA LYS A 142 -0.91 9.82 9.26
C LYS A 142 -0.35 10.28 7.92
N PHE A 143 -1.12 11.14 7.26
CA PHE A 143 -0.60 12.09 6.28
C PHE A 143 -0.44 13.43 7.01
N ASN A 144 0.77 13.83 7.34
CA ASN A 144 1.11 15.15 7.89
C ASN A 144 -0.08 16.01 8.35
N ALA A 145 -0.41 16.03 9.63
CA ALA A 145 -0.80 17.24 10.33
C ALA A 145 -1.07 17.00 11.81
N HIS A 146 -0.44 17.77 12.64
CA HIS A 146 -0.64 17.93 14.06
C HIS A 146 -2.13 18.10 14.42
N ARG A 147 -2.67 17.19 15.22
CA ARG A 147 -3.71 17.54 16.20
C ARG A 147 -3.80 16.48 17.30
N LYS A 148 -3.28 16.80 18.48
CA LYS A 148 -3.57 16.09 19.72
C LYS A 148 -5.02 16.39 20.11
N LEU A 149 -5.85 15.37 20.17
CA LEU A 149 -7.14 15.40 20.84
C LEU A 149 -7.00 14.65 22.17
N HIS A 150 -7.12 15.41 23.26
CA HIS A 150 -7.21 15.04 24.68
C HIS A 150 -6.06 14.28 25.35
N LYS A 151 -5.59 14.93 26.45
CA LYS A 151 -4.43 14.58 27.28
C LYS A 151 -4.66 13.37 28.21
N ASP A 152 -5.87 12.88 28.35
CA ASP A 152 -6.29 11.94 29.41
C ASP A 152 -6.97 10.65 28.89
N ASN A 153 -6.96 10.39 27.60
CA ASN A 153 -7.43 9.10 27.09
C ASN A 153 -6.28 8.09 27.17
N LEU A 154 -6.43 7.12 28.06
CA LEU A 154 -5.60 5.93 28.15
C LEU A 154 -5.92 5.00 26.95
N PHE A 155 -5.47 5.41 25.77
CA PHE A 155 -5.34 4.50 24.64
C PHE A 155 -3.90 3.98 24.67
N SER A 156 -3.75 2.65 24.47
CA SER A 156 -2.42 2.08 24.27
C SER A 156 -1.67 2.91 23.23
N ALA A 157 -0.46 3.32 23.58
CA ALA A 157 0.34 4.21 22.76
C ALA A 157 0.45 3.68 21.32
N ALA A 158 -0.33 4.26 20.41
CA ALA A 158 -0.05 4.18 19.01
C ALA A 158 1.17 5.07 18.77
N GLU A 159 2.31 4.50 18.45
CA GLU A 159 3.47 5.27 18.03
C GLU A 159 3.14 5.98 16.73
N GLU A 160 3.50 7.27 16.64
CA GLU A 160 3.29 8.06 15.45
C GLU A 160 4.27 7.60 14.36
N VAL A 161 3.81 6.78 13.44
CA VAL A 161 4.53 6.51 12.20
C VAL A 161 3.95 7.38 11.10
N ALA A 162 4.78 8.28 10.57
CA ALA A 162 4.42 9.01 9.35
C ALA A 162 4.39 8.01 8.20
N LEU A 163 3.20 7.71 7.68
CA LEU A 163 3.09 6.99 6.42
C LEU A 163 3.54 7.92 5.31
N GLU A 164 4.72 7.66 4.77
CA GLU A 164 5.16 8.26 3.53
C GLU A 164 4.64 7.38 2.38
N PHE A 165 3.98 8.02 1.42
CA PHE A 165 3.56 7.37 0.19
C PHE A 165 4.55 7.76 -0.89
N GLU A 166 5.12 6.74 -1.52
CA GLU A 166 5.91 6.92 -2.72
C GLU A 166 4.97 6.91 -3.93
N GLU A 167 5.16 7.85 -4.83
CA GLU A 167 4.53 7.82 -6.14
C GLU A 167 5.13 6.63 -6.91
N VAL A 168 4.32 5.61 -7.18
CA VAL A 168 4.76 4.48 -8.01
C VAL A 168 4.77 4.97 -9.45
N ALA A 169 5.95 5.09 -10.05
CA ALA A 169 6.06 5.37 -11.46
C ALA A 169 5.32 4.27 -12.25
N ASP A 170 4.37 4.67 -13.09
CA ASP A 170 3.67 3.75 -14.00
C ASP A 170 4.63 3.32 -15.11
N THR A 171 5.49 2.35 -14.81
CA THR A 171 6.48 1.81 -15.75
C THR A 171 5.80 1.22 -16.99
N VAL A 172 4.60 0.64 -16.85
CA VAL A 172 3.85 0.07 -17.97
C VAL A 172 3.33 1.17 -18.89
N GLY A 173 2.77 2.25 -18.32
CA GLY A 173 2.33 3.42 -19.09
C GLY A 173 3.50 4.16 -19.73
N MET A 174 4.64 4.25 -19.05
CA MET A 174 5.86 4.86 -19.58
C MET A 174 6.42 4.04 -20.76
N PHE A 175 6.47 2.70 -20.66
CA PHE A 175 6.88 1.83 -21.76
C PHE A 175 5.90 1.88 -22.95
N ALA A 176 4.58 1.98 -22.70
CA ALA A 176 3.60 2.14 -23.76
C ALA A 176 3.77 3.49 -24.47
N ALA A 177 3.93 4.58 -23.75
CA ALA A 177 4.19 5.91 -24.34
C ALA A 177 5.52 5.98 -25.10
N LEU A 178 6.54 5.28 -24.60
CA LEU A 178 7.84 5.14 -25.28
C LEU A 178 7.71 4.36 -26.58
N ARG A 179 7.04 3.20 -26.54
CA ARG A 179 6.76 2.38 -27.73
C ARG A 179 6.02 3.19 -28.78
N ASP A 180 5.03 3.98 -28.39
CA ASP A 180 4.22 4.79 -29.31
C ASP A 180 5.06 5.93 -29.92
N LYS A 181 5.95 6.57 -29.13
CA LYS A 181 6.93 7.55 -29.65
C LYS A 181 7.93 6.94 -30.61
N VAL A 182 8.49 5.77 -30.27
CA VAL A 182 9.42 5.05 -31.16
C VAL A 182 8.72 4.62 -32.46
N SER A 183 7.48 4.12 -32.36
CA SER A 183 6.66 3.75 -33.54
C SER A 183 6.35 4.97 -34.43
N ASP A 184 6.04 6.13 -33.83
CA ASP A 184 5.80 7.37 -34.59
C ASP A 184 7.08 7.89 -35.29
N LEU A 185 8.22 7.79 -34.62
CA LEU A 185 9.53 8.13 -35.19
C LEU A 185 9.91 7.20 -36.36
N LEU A 186 9.70 5.89 -36.21
CA LEU A 186 9.98 4.90 -37.26
C LEU A 186 8.97 4.97 -38.41
N GLY A 187 7.70 5.29 -38.12
CA GLY A 187 6.64 5.46 -39.14
C GLY A 187 6.84 6.69 -40.01
N LYS A 188 7.42 7.75 -39.48
CA LYS A 188 7.73 8.98 -40.23
C LYS A 188 9.02 8.91 -41.06
N GLY A 189 9.85 7.89 -40.84
CA GLY A 189 11.14 7.70 -41.53
C GLY A 189 11.01 7.18 -42.98
N LYS A 190 9.80 6.92 -43.50
CA LYS A 190 9.58 6.47 -44.90
C LYS A 190 9.48 7.58 -45.92
N GLU A 191 9.53 8.84 -45.53
CA GLU A 191 9.56 9.97 -46.44
C GLU A 191 10.62 11.00 -46.03
N LYS A 192 11.74 11.03 -46.80
CA LYS A 192 12.79 12.03 -46.88
C LYS A 192 14.12 11.71 -46.20
N GLU A 193 15.10 11.45 -47.05
CA GLU A 193 16.55 11.57 -46.77
C GLU A 193 16.85 12.97 -46.15
N GLY A 194 17.36 12.99 -44.95
CA GLY A 194 17.82 14.20 -44.26
C GLY A 194 17.41 14.35 -42.80
N LYS A 195 16.64 13.43 -42.22
CA LYS A 195 16.21 13.48 -40.81
C LYS A 195 16.92 12.52 -39.85
N ASP A 196 17.88 11.78 -40.33
CA ASP A 196 18.51 10.68 -39.58
C ASP A 196 19.20 11.13 -38.29
N ALA A 197 19.93 12.27 -38.34
CA ALA A 197 20.67 12.75 -37.16
C ALA A 197 19.76 13.16 -35.99
N ALA A 198 18.64 13.88 -36.25
CA ALA A 198 17.70 14.30 -35.21
C ALA A 198 16.92 13.11 -34.63
N THR A 199 16.57 12.12 -35.48
CA THR A 199 15.91 10.89 -35.07
C THR A 199 16.82 10.02 -34.23
N PHE A 200 18.10 9.89 -34.58
CA PHE A 200 19.10 9.16 -33.80
C PHE A 200 19.40 9.84 -32.47
N THR A 201 19.47 11.18 -32.41
CA THR A 201 19.65 11.93 -31.16
C THR A 201 18.47 11.69 -30.21
N THR A 202 17.23 11.79 -30.69
CA THR A 202 16.03 11.54 -29.87
C THR A 202 15.95 10.09 -29.40
N LEU A 203 16.33 9.13 -30.24
CA LEU A 203 16.42 7.71 -29.86
C LEU A 203 17.48 7.48 -28.79
N GLY A 204 18.64 8.13 -28.90
CA GLY A 204 19.70 8.09 -27.90
C GLY A 204 19.24 8.63 -26.53
N GLU A 205 18.59 9.78 -26.51
CA GLU A 205 18.02 10.38 -25.28
C GLU A 205 16.97 9.46 -24.62
N LEU A 206 16.14 8.78 -25.41
CA LEU A 206 15.15 7.83 -24.91
C LEU A 206 15.80 6.57 -24.31
N ILE A 207 16.86 6.06 -24.93
CA ILE A 207 17.65 4.92 -24.41
C ILE A 207 18.33 5.29 -23.11
N GLU A 208 18.89 6.51 -23.00
CA GLU A 208 19.53 7.00 -21.79
C GLU A 208 18.54 7.16 -20.63
N GLN A 209 17.33 7.64 -20.90
CA GLN A 209 16.25 7.68 -19.91
C GLN A 209 15.85 6.29 -19.41
N ILE A 210 15.75 5.30 -20.30
CA ILE A 210 15.47 3.90 -19.94
C ILE A 210 16.58 3.33 -19.06
N ALA A 211 17.84 3.56 -19.43
CA ALA A 211 19.00 3.05 -18.69
C ALA A 211 19.09 3.67 -17.29
N THR A 212 18.85 4.98 -17.17
CA THR A 212 18.85 5.69 -15.89
C THR A 212 17.75 5.15 -14.97
N HIS A 213 16.54 5.00 -15.48
CA HIS A 213 15.41 4.49 -14.70
C HIS A 213 15.57 3.01 -14.32
N GLY A 214 16.17 2.20 -15.20
CA GLY A 214 16.53 0.81 -14.90
C GLY A 214 17.58 0.70 -13.80
N ALA A 215 18.56 1.60 -13.77
CA ALA A 215 19.58 1.67 -12.72
C ALA A 215 18.97 2.10 -11.37
N GLU A 216 18.07 3.08 -11.35
CA GLU A 216 17.34 3.51 -10.15
C GLU A 216 16.49 2.39 -9.56
N GLN A 217 15.80 1.62 -10.41
CA GLN A 217 15.03 0.44 -9.98
C GLN A 217 15.95 -0.67 -9.43
N ALA A 218 17.08 -0.94 -10.06
CA ALA A 218 18.03 -1.93 -9.58
C ALA A 218 18.63 -1.53 -8.22
N GLN A 219 18.87 -0.25 -8.01
CA GLN A 219 19.35 0.29 -6.74
C GLN A 219 18.27 0.24 -5.64
N ALA A 220 17.01 0.53 -5.98
CA ALA A 220 15.88 0.36 -5.08
C ALA A 220 15.66 -1.12 -4.69
N PHE A 221 15.82 -2.06 -5.61
CA PHE A 221 15.79 -3.49 -5.31
C PHE A 221 16.97 -3.94 -4.42
N SER A 222 18.16 -3.41 -4.62
CA SER A 222 19.34 -3.72 -3.80
C SER A 222 19.18 -3.24 -2.35
N THR A 223 18.56 -2.08 -2.14
CA THR A 223 18.27 -1.55 -0.79
C THR A 223 17.12 -2.26 -0.07
N LEU A 224 16.29 -3.02 -0.79
CA LEU A 224 15.19 -3.83 -0.23
C LEU A 224 15.61 -5.27 0.11
N SER A 225 16.77 -5.72 -0.37
CA SER A 225 17.29 -7.09 -0.17
C SER A 225 18.49 -7.17 0.77
N GLY A 226 18.92 -6.07 1.38
CA GLY A 226 19.92 -5.97 2.44
C GLY A 226 19.31 -5.58 3.74
#